data_88a1bc79574c8c2030671abdf121464f
#
_entry.id   88a1bc79574c8c2030671abdf121464f
#
_cell.length_a   1.000
_cell.length_b   1.000
_cell.length_c   1.000
_cell.angle_alpha   90.00
_cell.angle_beta   90.00
_cell.angle_gamma   90.00
#
_symmetry.space_group_name_H-M   'P 1'
#
loop_
_entity.id
_entity.type
_entity.pdbx_description
1 polymer ?
#
loop_
_entity_poly.entity_id
_entity_poly.type
_entity_poly.pdbx_seq_one_letter_code
_entity_poly.pdbx_strand_id
1 'polypeptide(L)'
;MKDFGGTKLPVWAITQCPLIYGDLLFVSYSQDPYAGLVAFNKLTGNIVWKTEAFANETYASPALAKIAGEDHIVMAFSSTNTYMHKGIKQSKGRIIGFNPQSGKILWEYNNWENAIQVAPALDAGEGRIIVVGGYELGTAMIKVEKKADGSYSVKELFRHNDFGDHTKPPILYNGYFYAQFSTNDRRDGLCCMSIDGKVMWKTMRSPSFDKGSM
;
A
#
# COMPACT_ATOMS: atom_id res chain seq x y z
N MET A 1 -9.84 -19.06 0.44
CA MET A 1 -9.50 -18.89 -0.98
C MET A 1 -10.59 -19.41 -1.90
N LYS A 2 -11.00 -20.65 -1.79
CA LYS A 2 -12.07 -21.22 -2.66
C LYS A 2 -13.35 -20.41 -2.63
N ASP A 3 -13.73 -19.87 -1.46
CA ASP A 3 -14.96 -19.08 -1.26
C ASP A 3 -14.97 -17.75 -2.02
N PHE A 4 -13.81 -17.29 -2.50
CA PHE A 4 -13.63 -16.06 -3.27
C PHE A 4 -13.16 -16.30 -4.71
N GLY A 5 -13.18 -17.58 -5.18
CA GLY A 5 -12.76 -17.93 -6.53
C GLY A 5 -11.24 -18.01 -6.74
N GLY A 6 -10.45 -17.93 -5.67
CA GLY A 6 -9.01 -18.12 -5.75
C GLY A 6 -8.65 -19.60 -5.95
N THR A 7 -7.85 -19.88 -6.98
CA THR A 7 -7.44 -21.25 -7.34
C THR A 7 -6.06 -21.61 -6.84
N LYS A 8 -5.22 -20.62 -6.57
CA LYS A 8 -3.83 -20.77 -6.14
C LYS A 8 -3.50 -19.83 -4.98
N LEU A 9 -2.55 -20.24 -4.14
CA LEU A 9 -1.92 -19.33 -3.20
C LEU A 9 -1.00 -18.38 -3.94
N PRO A 10 -0.86 -17.12 -3.47
CA PRO A 10 0.20 -16.23 -3.91
C PRO A 10 1.56 -16.91 -3.80
N VAL A 11 2.50 -16.55 -4.69
CA VAL A 11 3.82 -17.22 -4.75
C VAL A 11 4.57 -17.16 -3.43
N TRP A 12 4.45 -16.05 -2.69
CA TRP A 12 5.08 -15.87 -1.38
C TRP A 12 4.08 -15.96 -0.22
N ALA A 13 3.02 -16.76 -0.38
CA ALA A 13 1.97 -16.98 0.60
C ALA A 13 1.12 -15.72 0.93
N ILE A 14 0.32 -15.83 1.98
CA ILE A 14 -0.52 -14.73 2.47
C ILE A 14 0.28 -14.01 3.57
N THR A 15 0.70 -12.79 3.29
CA THR A 15 1.56 -11.98 4.19
C THR A 15 0.82 -10.82 4.84
N GLN A 16 -0.43 -10.62 4.50
CA GLN A 16 -1.24 -9.51 4.98
C GLN A 16 -1.63 -9.66 6.43
N CYS A 17 -1.57 -8.54 7.16
CA CYS A 17 -2.21 -8.40 8.46
C CYS A 17 -3.62 -7.84 8.27
N PRO A 18 -4.66 -8.45 8.86
CA PRO A 18 -6.01 -7.87 8.85
C PRO A 18 -6.03 -6.52 9.57
N LEU A 19 -6.82 -5.57 9.04
CA LEU A 19 -7.08 -4.30 9.70
C LEU A 19 -8.44 -4.32 10.38
N ILE A 20 -8.50 -3.88 11.63
CA ILE A 20 -9.77 -3.71 12.36
C ILE A 20 -10.11 -2.22 12.45
N TYR A 21 -11.33 -1.88 12.08
CA TYR A 21 -11.88 -0.53 12.24
C TYR A 21 -13.37 -0.62 12.65
N GLY A 22 -13.68 -0.12 13.83
CA GLY A 22 -15.01 -0.29 14.41
C GLY A 22 -15.36 -1.79 14.57
N ASP A 23 -16.47 -2.22 14.00
CA ASP A 23 -16.91 -3.61 14.00
C ASP A 23 -16.49 -4.41 12.77
N LEU A 24 -15.69 -3.79 11.89
CA LEU A 24 -15.25 -4.38 10.63
C LEU A 24 -13.81 -4.86 10.69
N LEU A 25 -13.56 -5.97 10.02
CA LEU A 25 -12.23 -6.53 9.77
C LEU A 25 -12.02 -6.59 8.25
N PHE A 26 -10.93 -5.97 7.80
CA PHE A 26 -10.60 -5.85 6.38
C PHE A 26 -9.42 -6.74 6.00
N VAL A 27 -9.55 -7.41 4.88
CA VAL A 27 -8.47 -8.14 4.22
C VAL A 27 -8.62 -8.03 2.70
N SER A 28 -7.52 -8.09 1.96
CA SER A 28 -7.67 -8.32 0.53
C SER A 28 -7.95 -9.79 0.26
N TYR A 29 -8.61 -10.07 -0.84
CA TYR A 29 -8.84 -11.41 -1.32
C TYR A 29 -8.38 -11.53 -2.78
N SER A 30 -7.95 -12.73 -3.16
CA SER A 30 -7.55 -13.03 -4.54
C SER A 30 -8.64 -13.82 -5.26
N GLN A 31 -8.92 -13.41 -6.47
CA GLN A 31 -9.75 -14.11 -7.45
C GLN A 31 -8.98 -14.18 -8.76
N ASP A 32 -8.03 -15.09 -8.83
CA ASP A 32 -6.99 -15.25 -9.84
C ASP A 32 -7.41 -14.75 -11.25
N PRO A 33 -6.69 -13.81 -11.86
CA PRO A 33 -5.45 -13.18 -11.43
C PRO A 33 -5.62 -11.85 -10.66
N TYR A 34 -6.83 -11.50 -10.30
CA TYR A 34 -7.16 -10.21 -9.71
C TYR A 34 -7.38 -10.32 -8.20
N ALA A 35 -7.39 -9.17 -7.56
CA ALA A 35 -7.64 -9.00 -6.14
C ALA A 35 -8.69 -7.92 -5.89
N GLY A 36 -9.32 -8.00 -4.73
CA GLY A 36 -10.24 -7.02 -4.21
C GLY A 36 -10.12 -6.89 -2.70
N LEU A 37 -11.02 -6.13 -2.10
CA LEU A 37 -11.09 -5.90 -0.67
C LEU A 37 -12.42 -6.45 -0.13
N VAL A 38 -12.38 -7.09 1.04
CA VAL A 38 -13.55 -7.60 1.74
C VAL A 38 -13.56 -7.14 3.19
N ALA A 39 -14.73 -6.77 3.68
CA ALA A 39 -14.98 -6.47 5.07
C ALA A 39 -15.86 -7.55 5.71
N PHE A 40 -15.42 -8.03 6.85
CA PHE A 40 -16.17 -8.95 7.70
C PHE A 40 -16.62 -8.24 8.95
N ASN A 41 -17.73 -8.68 9.54
CA ASN A 41 -18.02 -8.38 10.93
C ASN A 41 -16.99 -9.14 11.80
N LYS A 42 -16.22 -8.41 12.59
CA LYS A 42 -15.09 -8.95 13.36
C LYS A 42 -15.50 -10.01 14.42
N LEU A 43 -16.76 -10.01 14.87
CA LEU A 43 -17.26 -10.92 15.90
C LEU A 43 -17.91 -12.18 15.30
N THR A 44 -18.66 -12.02 14.19
CA THR A 44 -19.44 -13.11 13.60
C THR A 44 -18.73 -13.78 12.43
N GLY A 45 -17.74 -13.12 11.81
CA GLY A 45 -17.08 -13.59 10.58
C GLY A 45 -17.95 -13.46 9.33
N ASN A 46 -19.14 -12.88 9.42
CA ASN A 46 -20.01 -12.67 8.27
C ASN A 46 -19.45 -11.57 7.36
N ILE A 47 -19.54 -11.77 6.04
CA ILE A 47 -19.20 -10.73 5.07
C ILE A 47 -20.22 -9.60 5.19
N VAL A 48 -19.73 -8.38 5.40
CA VAL A 48 -20.54 -7.16 5.40
C VAL A 48 -20.63 -6.56 4.00
N TRP A 49 -19.46 -6.47 3.34
CA TRP A 49 -19.37 -6.08 1.94
C TRP A 49 -18.09 -6.66 1.30
N LYS A 50 -18.10 -6.71 -0.01
CA LYS A 50 -16.98 -7.17 -0.84
C LYS A 50 -16.97 -6.37 -2.13
N THR A 51 -15.81 -5.89 -2.55
CA THR A 51 -15.64 -5.30 -3.89
C THR A 51 -15.60 -6.38 -4.97
N GLU A 52 -15.69 -6.01 -6.22
CA GLU A 52 -15.23 -6.88 -7.30
C GLU A 52 -13.71 -7.04 -7.25
N ALA A 53 -13.19 -8.11 -7.84
CA ALA A 53 -11.77 -8.29 -8.06
C ALA A 53 -11.36 -7.50 -9.30
N PHE A 54 -10.67 -6.37 -9.12
CA PHE A 54 -10.42 -5.39 -10.18
C PHE A 54 -8.97 -4.93 -10.27
N ALA A 55 -8.14 -5.29 -9.30
CA ALA A 55 -6.73 -4.92 -9.23
C ALA A 55 -5.84 -6.15 -9.25
N ASN A 56 -4.56 -5.97 -9.52
CA ASN A 56 -3.61 -7.07 -9.41
C ASN A 56 -3.41 -7.47 -7.94
N GLU A 57 -3.00 -8.72 -7.74
CA GLU A 57 -2.69 -9.27 -6.43
C GLU A 57 -1.67 -8.41 -5.68
N THR A 58 -1.82 -8.33 -4.36
CA THR A 58 -0.93 -7.60 -3.47
C THR A 58 -0.61 -8.40 -2.23
N TYR A 59 0.57 -8.15 -1.67
CA TYR A 59 0.99 -8.67 -0.36
C TYR A 59 0.82 -7.61 0.75
N ALA A 60 0.45 -6.38 0.37
CA ALA A 60 0.29 -5.27 1.30
C ALA A 60 -0.97 -5.44 2.16
N SER A 61 -0.84 -5.11 3.44
CA SER A 61 -1.97 -5.01 4.36
C SER A 61 -2.82 -3.78 4.06
N PRO A 62 -4.14 -3.81 4.34
CA PRO A 62 -4.96 -2.61 4.40
C PRO A 62 -4.41 -1.63 5.43
N ALA A 63 -4.51 -0.34 5.15
CA ALA A 63 -4.14 0.73 6.06
C ALA A 63 -5.32 1.67 6.30
N LEU A 64 -5.31 2.36 7.44
CA LEU A 64 -6.28 3.42 7.75
C LEU A 64 -5.63 4.78 7.46
N ALA A 65 -6.38 5.68 6.83
CA ALA A 65 -5.96 7.06 6.63
C ALA A 65 -7.10 8.03 6.92
N LYS A 66 -6.78 9.20 7.47
CA LYS A 66 -7.75 10.28 7.70
C LYS A 66 -7.58 11.37 6.64
N ILE A 67 -8.60 11.57 5.82
CA ILE A 67 -8.59 12.51 4.70
C ILE A 67 -9.79 13.46 4.83
N ALA A 68 -9.52 14.75 4.94
CA ALA A 68 -10.55 15.78 5.16
C ALA A 68 -11.50 15.46 6.34
N GLY A 69 -10.96 14.87 7.41
CA GLY A 69 -11.72 14.47 8.60
C GLY A 69 -12.44 13.12 8.50
N GLU A 70 -12.44 12.48 7.34
CA GLU A 70 -13.08 11.17 7.10
C GLU A 70 -12.05 10.04 7.11
N ASP A 71 -12.45 8.87 7.61
CA ASP A 71 -11.60 7.69 7.65
C ASP A 71 -11.75 6.89 6.34
N HIS A 72 -10.63 6.52 5.74
CA HIS A 72 -10.55 5.75 4.52
C HIS A 72 -9.73 4.48 4.75
N ILE A 73 -10.17 3.35 4.18
CA ILE A 73 -9.32 2.17 4.05
C ILE A 73 -8.48 2.33 2.80
N VAL A 74 -7.17 2.29 2.94
CA VAL A 74 -6.23 2.47 1.83
C VAL A 74 -5.57 1.14 1.50
N MET A 75 -5.60 0.76 0.23
CA MET A 75 -4.93 -0.41 -0.30
C MET A 75 -3.94 -0.03 -1.39
N ALA A 76 -2.76 -0.64 -1.33
CA ALA A 76 -1.77 -0.58 -2.40
C ALA A 76 -1.76 -1.92 -3.15
N PHE A 77 -2.14 -1.88 -4.42
CA PHE A 77 -2.17 -3.04 -5.31
C PHE A 77 -0.98 -3.03 -6.25
N SER A 78 -0.44 -4.20 -6.56
CA SER A 78 0.68 -4.36 -7.48
C SER A 78 0.34 -3.93 -8.91
N SER A 79 1.36 -3.57 -9.69
CA SER A 79 1.27 -3.58 -11.16
C SER A 79 1.30 -5.01 -11.69
N THR A 80 0.98 -5.21 -12.97
CA THR A 80 1.07 -6.54 -13.57
C THR A 80 2.51 -7.04 -13.52
N ASN A 81 2.70 -8.17 -12.87
CA ASN A 81 3.96 -8.88 -12.89
C ASN A 81 3.97 -9.85 -14.09
N THR A 82 4.52 -9.42 -15.21
CA THR A 82 4.57 -10.22 -16.45
C THR A 82 5.46 -11.47 -16.33
N TYR A 83 6.35 -11.51 -15.37
CA TYR A 83 7.16 -12.69 -15.09
C TYR A 83 6.31 -13.81 -14.47
N MET A 84 5.37 -13.43 -13.59
CA MET A 84 4.52 -14.38 -12.86
C MET A 84 3.17 -14.63 -13.54
N HIS A 85 2.65 -13.64 -14.25
CA HIS A 85 1.33 -13.67 -14.88
C HIS A 85 1.43 -13.47 -16.39
N LYS A 86 2.07 -14.42 -17.08
CA LYS A 86 2.20 -14.40 -18.54
C LYS A 86 0.82 -14.41 -19.22
N GLY A 87 0.66 -13.57 -20.22
CA GLY A 87 -0.57 -13.50 -21.02
C GLY A 87 -1.67 -12.61 -20.45
N ILE A 88 -1.47 -12.00 -19.26
CA ILE A 88 -2.41 -11.03 -18.69
C ILE A 88 -2.13 -9.63 -19.24
N LYS A 89 -3.19 -8.87 -19.49
CA LYS A 89 -3.07 -7.46 -19.90
C LYS A 89 -2.28 -6.68 -18.86
N GLN A 90 -1.25 -5.98 -19.30
CA GLN A 90 -0.45 -5.14 -18.43
C GLN A 90 -1.28 -4.00 -17.84
N SER A 91 -1.16 -3.79 -16.53
CA SER A 91 -1.76 -2.66 -15.82
C SER A 91 -0.76 -2.09 -14.83
N LYS A 92 -0.86 -0.79 -14.60
CA LYS A 92 -0.13 -0.11 -13.52
C LYS A 92 -0.68 -0.55 -12.17
N GLY A 93 0.15 -0.47 -11.13
CA GLY A 93 -0.31 -0.61 -9.76
C GLY A 93 -1.23 0.53 -9.36
N ARG A 94 -2.04 0.28 -8.36
CA ARG A 94 -3.09 1.22 -7.93
C ARG A 94 -3.03 1.42 -6.43
N ILE A 95 -3.10 2.67 -6.00
CA ILE A 95 -3.34 3.02 -4.60
C ILE A 95 -4.78 3.52 -4.51
N ILE A 96 -5.59 2.87 -3.72
CA ILE A 96 -7.03 3.09 -3.70
C ILE A 96 -7.51 3.36 -2.29
N GLY A 97 -8.32 4.42 -2.13
CA GLY A 97 -9.05 4.71 -0.90
C GLY A 97 -10.50 4.29 -1.00
N PHE A 98 -10.97 3.56 0.01
CA PHE A 98 -12.32 3.03 0.10
C PHE A 98 -13.07 3.64 1.29
N ASN A 99 -14.37 3.81 1.13
CA ASN A 99 -15.24 4.06 2.26
C ASN A 99 -15.30 2.82 3.17
N PRO A 100 -15.00 2.92 4.47
CA PRO A 100 -14.93 1.77 5.36
C PRO A 100 -16.28 1.02 5.48
N GLN A 101 -17.40 1.73 5.44
CA GLN A 101 -18.72 1.14 5.69
C GLN A 101 -19.34 0.47 4.48
N SER A 102 -19.00 0.93 3.26
CA SER A 102 -19.65 0.47 2.03
C SER A 102 -18.74 -0.20 1.02
N GLY A 103 -17.42 -0.09 1.18
CA GLY A 103 -16.45 -0.56 0.18
C GLY A 103 -16.42 0.26 -1.11
N LYS A 104 -17.18 1.38 -1.17
CA LYS A 104 -17.15 2.27 -2.34
C LYS A 104 -15.77 2.88 -2.51
N ILE A 105 -15.24 2.83 -3.73
CA ILE A 105 -14.02 3.53 -4.10
C ILE A 105 -14.28 5.04 -4.02
N LEU A 106 -13.46 5.75 -3.25
CA LEU A 106 -13.52 7.19 -3.07
C LEU A 106 -12.54 7.92 -3.98
N TRP A 107 -11.35 7.35 -4.13
CA TRP A 107 -10.29 7.89 -4.97
C TRP A 107 -9.31 6.80 -5.39
N GLU A 108 -8.57 7.07 -6.46
CA GLU A 108 -7.53 6.19 -7.00
C GLU A 108 -6.31 6.98 -7.47
N TYR A 109 -5.14 6.40 -7.27
CA TYR A 109 -3.90 6.82 -7.86
C TYR A 109 -3.33 5.66 -8.69
N ASN A 110 -3.20 5.85 -10.00
CA ASN A 110 -2.92 4.80 -10.98
C ASN A 110 -1.52 4.91 -11.59
N ASN A 111 -0.57 5.53 -10.91
CA ASN A 111 0.80 5.72 -11.40
C ASN A 111 1.85 5.14 -10.44
N TRP A 112 1.58 3.95 -9.90
CA TRP A 112 2.49 3.23 -9.02
C TRP A 112 2.91 1.89 -9.66
N GLU A 113 4.14 1.83 -10.21
CA GLU A 113 4.62 0.68 -10.97
C GLU A 113 5.42 -0.28 -10.07
N ASN A 114 4.76 -0.87 -9.08
CA ASN A 114 5.37 -1.88 -8.21
C ASN A 114 4.77 -3.26 -8.50
N ALA A 115 5.54 -4.11 -9.17
CA ALA A 115 5.09 -5.47 -9.52
C ALA A 115 4.88 -6.39 -8.30
N ILE A 116 5.51 -6.07 -7.16
CA ILE A 116 5.41 -6.86 -5.92
C ILE A 116 5.23 -5.88 -4.76
N GLN A 117 4.00 -5.46 -4.54
CA GLN A 117 3.68 -4.57 -3.43
C GLN A 117 3.57 -5.36 -2.13
N VAL A 118 4.45 -5.06 -1.17
CA VAL A 118 4.47 -5.71 0.16
C VAL A 118 4.18 -4.69 1.25
N ALA A 119 4.88 -3.56 1.26
CA ALA A 119 4.67 -2.52 2.26
C ALA A 119 3.27 -1.89 2.13
N PRO A 120 2.50 -1.74 3.22
CA PRO A 120 1.25 -0.99 3.19
C PRO A 120 1.50 0.49 2.92
N ALA A 121 0.46 1.18 2.46
CA ALA A 121 0.44 2.64 2.43
C ALA A 121 0.47 3.20 3.86
N LEU A 122 1.04 4.39 4.04
CA LEU A 122 1.08 5.08 5.33
C LEU A 122 0.40 6.44 5.22
N ASP A 123 -0.50 6.74 6.16
CA ASP A 123 -1.05 8.08 6.34
C ASP A 123 0.03 9.02 6.90
N ALA A 124 0.36 10.05 6.14
CA ALA A 124 1.34 11.06 6.53
C ALA A 124 0.67 12.35 7.05
N GLY A 125 -0.63 12.30 7.29
CA GLY A 125 -1.42 13.43 7.78
C GLY A 125 -1.82 14.42 6.68
N GLU A 126 -2.85 15.20 6.98
CA GLU A 126 -3.38 16.24 6.07
C GLU A 126 -3.73 15.72 4.67
N GLY A 127 -4.19 14.46 4.56
CA GLY A 127 -4.52 13.81 3.29
C GLY A 127 -3.31 13.40 2.46
N ARG A 128 -2.10 13.38 3.04
CA ARG A 128 -0.89 12.85 2.39
C ARG A 128 -0.78 11.37 2.66
N ILE A 129 -0.56 10.60 1.61
CA ILE A 129 -0.32 9.16 1.66
C ILE A 129 1.04 8.87 1.04
N ILE A 130 1.90 8.17 1.77
CA ILE A 130 3.19 7.71 1.26
C ILE A 130 3.12 6.21 0.96
N VAL A 131 3.69 5.82 -0.16
CA VAL A 131 3.89 4.43 -0.54
C VAL A 131 5.36 4.19 -0.86
N VAL A 132 5.82 3.00 -0.55
CA VAL A 132 7.21 2.60 -0.80
C VAL A 132 7.25 1.26 -1.51
N GLY A 133 8.32 1.01 -2.23
CA GLY A 133 8.59 -0.24 -2.93
C GLY A 133 10.07 -0.55 -2.99
N GLY A 134 10.38 -1.83 -3.14
CA GLY A 134 11.74 -2.32 -3.35
C GLY A 134 12.22 -2.22 -4.79
N TYR A 135 13.33 -2.88 -5.09
CA TYR A 135 13.92 -2.96 -6.44
C TYR A 135 14.22 -1.58 -7.03
N GLU A 136 14.73 -0.65 -6.22
CA GLU A 136 15.07 0.72 -6.62
C GLU A 136 13.86 1.58 -7.05
N LEU A 137 12.63 1.10 -6.78
CA LEU A 137 11.42 1.89 -7.05
C LEU A 137 11.32 3.11 -6.12
N GLY A 138 11.71 2.93 -4.85
CA GLY A 138 11.73 4.02 -3.88
C GLY A 138 10.36 4.36 -3.32
N THR A 139 9.98 5.62 -3.36
CA THR A 139 8.74 6.13 -2.76
C THR A 139 7.98 7.09 -3.67
N ALA A 140 6.67 7.15 -3.48
CA ALA A 140 5.82 8.24 -3.95
C ALA A 140 4.98 8.81 -2.81
N MET A 141 4.87 10.13 -2.75
CA MET A 141 3.94 10.85 -1.89
C MET A 141 2.80 11.39 -2.73
N ILE A 142 1.57 11.05 -2.37
CA ILE A 142 0.38 11.62 -2.98
C ILE A 142 -0.39 12.49 -1.98
N LYS A 143 -1.10 13.47 -2.48
CA LYS A 143 -2.06 14.30 -1.74
C LYS A 143 -3.46 13.97 -2.23
N VAL A 144 -4.34 13.65 -1.32
CA VAL A 144 -5.77 13.42 -1.58
C VAL A 144 -6.54 14.56 -0.95
N GLU A 145 -7.40 15.21 -1.73
CA GLU A 145 -8.18 16.37 -1.29
C GLU A 145 -9.65 16.16 -1.63
N LYS A 146 -10.53 16.47 -0.67
CA LYS A 146 -11.97 16.46 -0.88
C LYS A 146 -12.40 17.76 -1.55
N LYS A 147 -13.13 17.67 -2.65
CA LYS A 147 -13.68 18.81 -3.38
C LYS A 147 -15.03 19.26 -2.81
N ALA A 148 -15.48 20.44 -3.21
CA ALA A 148 -16.76 21.00 -2.78
C ALA A 148 -17.97 20.14 -3.17
N ASP A 149 -17.88 19.39 -4.28
CA ASP A 149 -18.91 18.45 -4.73
C ASP A 149 -18.90 17.10 -3.99
N GLY A 150 -18.01 16.93 -3.01
CA GLY A 150 -17.83 15.70 -2.24
C GLY A 150 -16.97 14.63 -2.92
N SER A 151 -16.52 14.83 -4.14
CA SER A 151 -15.56 13.95 -4.81
C SER A 151 -14.15 14.19 -4.27
N TYR A 152 -13.22 13.29 -4.64
CA TYR A 152 -11.81 13.42 -4.26
C TYR A 152 -10.92 13.62 -5.47
N SER A 153 -9.87 14.42 -5.30
CA SER A 153 -8.77 14.53 -6.26
C SER A 153 -7.50 13.97 -5.67
N VAL A 154 -6.65 13.44 -6.53
CA VAL A 154 -5.33 12.89 -6.13
C VAL A 154 -4.25 13.57 -6.95
N LYS A 155 -3.19 14.02 -6.28
CA LYS A 155 -2.02 14.63 -6.92
C LYS A 155 -0.75 13.99 -6.36
N GLU A 156 0.19 13.61 -7.21
CA GLU A 156 1.53 13.23 -6.78
C GLU A 156 2.30 14.50 -6.36
N LEU A 157 2.85 14.49 -5.14
CA LEU A 157 3.64 15.60 -4.61
C LEU A 157 5.10 15.46 -4.98
N PHE A 158 5.65 14.25 -4.78
CA PHE A 158 7.01 13.92 -5.16
C PHE A 158 7.20 12.41 -5.31
N ARG A 159 8.33 12.04 -5.91
CA ARG A 159 8.82 10.67 -6.02
C ARG A 159 10.33 10.66 -5.83
N HIS A 160 10.84 9.65 -5.10
CA HIS A 160 12.26 9.43 -4.90
C HIS A 160 12.60 7.95 -5.06
N ASN A 161 13.61 7.64 -5.85
CA ASN A 161 14.04 6.26 -6.06
C ASN A 161 14.97 5.75 -4.94
N ASP A 162 15.53 6.64 -4.15
CA ASP A 162 16.54 6.32 -3.15
C ASP A 162 16.05 6.47 -1.69
N PHE A 163 14.74 6.35 -1.48
CA PHE A 163 14.12 6.24 -0.17
C PHE A 163 13.01 5.18 -0.22
N GLY A 164 13.06 4.21 0.67
CA GLY A 164 12.01 3.20 0.85
C GLY A 164 12.56 1.80 1.03
N ASP A 165 11.71 0.91 1.48
CA ASP A 165 11.99 -0.51 1.69
C ASP A 165 11.01 -1.36 0.90
N HIS A 166 11.42 -2.60 0.57
CA HIS A 166 10.56 -3.52 -0.15
C HIS A 166 9.40 -4.03 0.70
N THR A 167 9.62 -4.23 2.00
CA THR A 167 8.71 -4.98 2.86
C THR A 167 8.04 -4.16 3.95
N LYS A 168 8.59 -2.99 4.28
CA LYS A 168 8.18 -2.18 5.43
C LYS A 168 7.79 -0.77 5.03
N PRO A 169 6.68 -0.23 5.56
CA PRO A 169 6.40 1.19 5.45
C PRO A 169 7.45 1.99 6.26
N PRO A 170 7.71 3.25 5.92
CA PRO A 170 8.51 4.12 6.75
C PRO A 170 7.80 4.43 8.07
N ILE A 171 8.58 4.78 9.09
CA ILE A 171 8.06 5.33 10.34
C ILE A 171 7.99 6.86 10.20
N LEU A 172 6.83 7.45 10.44
CA LEU A 172 6.66 8.91 10.52
C LEU A 172 6.80 9.35 11.98
N TYR A 173 7.78 10.21 12.25
CA TYR A 173 8.00 10.77 13.57
C TYR A 173 8.48 12.24 13.47
N ASN A 174 7.80 13.14 14.19
CA ASN A 174 8.13 14.57 14.23
C ASN A 174 8.37 15.22 12.86
N GLY A 175 7.55 14.90 11.85
CA GLY A 175 7.63 15.47 10.51
C GLY A 175 8.73 14.86 9.63
N TYR A 176 9.33 13.76 10.05
CA TYR A 176 10.34 13.03 9.28
C TYR A 176 9.96 11.58 9.10
N PHE A 177 10.28 11.03 7.93
CA PHE A 177 10.20 9.61 7.64
C PHE A 177 11.54 8.96 7.90
N TYR A 178 11.49 7.82 8.55
CA TYR A 178 12.63 6.94 8.78
C TYR A 178 12.34 5.62 8.09
N ALA A 179 13.24 5.16 7.26
CA ALA A 179 13.14 3.88 6.58
C ALA A 179 14.49 3.19 6.52
N GLN A 180 14.47 1.87 6.52
CA GLN A 180 15.60 1.12 6.07
C GLN A 180 15.64 1.24 4.55
N PHE A 181 16.66 1.90 4.02
CA PHE A 181 16.89 1.95 2.59
C PHE A 181 17.47 0.62 2.13
N SER A 182 16.68 -0.15 1.44
CA SER A 182 17.09 -1.47 0.99
C SER A 182 16.48 -1.76 -0.37
N THR A 183 17.34 -1.92 -1.35
CA THR A 183 16.96 -2.73 -2.50
C THR A 183 16.93 -4.20 -2.07
N ASN A 184 16.23 -5.05 -2.82
CA ASN A 184 16.12 -6.47 -2.43
C ASN A 184 17.48 -7.17 -2.28
N ASP A 185 18.51 -6.66 -2.94
CA ASP A 185 19.86 -7.21 -2.99
C ASP A 185 20.90 -6.42 -2.18
N ARG A 186 20.53 -5.23 -1.66
CA ARG A 186 21.46 -4.33 -0.97
C ARG A 186 20.92 -3.93 0.38
N ARG A 187 21.79 -3.93 1.37
CA ARG A 187 21.52 -3.46 2.74
C ARG A 187 22.14 -2.08 2.87
N ASP A 188 21.45 -1.07 2.40
CA ASP A 188 22.03 0.27 2.25
C ASP A 188 21.91 1.14 3.51
N GLY A 189 21.34 0.60 4.62
CA GLY A 189 21.30 1.28 5.91
C GLY A 189 19.99 1.99 6.20
N LEU A 190 20.04 2.99 7.08
CA LEU A 190 18.90 3.82 7.47
C LEU A 190 18.90 5.12 6.67
N CYS A 191 17.72 5.63 6.39
CA CYS A 191 17.51 6.91 5.73
C CYS A 191 16.47 7.73 6.49
N CYS A 192 16.72 9.03 6.61
CA CYS A 192 15.77 10.01 7.10
C CYS A 192 15.39 10.96 5.98
N MET A 193 14.11 11.21 5.81
CA MET A 193 13.54 12.12 4.81
C MET A 193 12.49 13.03 5.48
N SER A 194 12.50 14.32 5.17
CA SER A 194 11.45 15.23 5.64
C SER A 194 10.11 14.91 4.98
N ILE A 195 9.03 15.40 5.59
CA ILE A 195 7.68 15.21 5.04
C ILE A 195 7.50 15.81 3.63
N ASP A 196 8.36 16.77 3.25
CA ASP A 196 8.37 17.40 1.93
C ASP A 196 9.28 16.67 0.93
N GLY A 197 9.83 15.53 1.30
CA GLY A 197 10.60 14.67 0.41
C GLY A 197 12.10 14.98 0.35
N LYS A 198 12.64 15.86 1.22
CA LYS A 198 14.08 16.10 1.27
C LYS A 198 14.78 15.03 2.10
N VAL A 199 15.70 14.29 1.48
CA VAL A 199 16.57 13.35 2.20
C VAL A 199 17.53 14.14 3.08
N MET A 200 17.47 13.88 4.38
CA MET A 200 18.28 14.57 5.40
C MET A 200 19.62 13.87 5.61
N TRP A 201 19.60 12.55 5.70
CA TRP A 201 20.79 11.73 5.86
C TRP A 201 20.52 10.26 5.49
N LYS A 202 21.59 9.54 5.19
CA LYS A 202 21.64 8.07 5.00
C LYS A 202 22.88 7.52 5.69
N THR A 203 22.78 6.35 6.31
CA THR A 203 23.93 5.69 6.93
C THR A 203 24.76 4.87 5.95
N MET A 204 24.25 4.70 4.72
CA MET A 204 24.87 3.83 3.71
C MET A 204 25.03 2.39 4.23
N ARG A 205 26.10 1.69 3.85
CA ARG A 205 26.32 0.28 4.21
C ARG A 205 26.98 0.05 5.57
N SER A 206 27.32 1.12 6.27
CA SER A 206 27.93 1.04 7.59
C SER A 206 27.20 1.96 8.57
N PRO A 207 26.62 1.44 9.65
CA PRO A 207 26.52 0.01 9.98
C PRO A 207 25.57 -0.74 9.02
N SER A 208 25.82 -2.03 8.84
CA SER A 208 24.94 -2.92 8.07
C SER A 208 23.75 -3.35 8.92
N PHE A 209 22.55 -3.23 8.39
CA PHE A 209 21.31 -3.67 9.02
C PHE A 209 20.73 -4.86 8.26
N ASP A 210 20.16 -5.81 9.00
CA ASP A 210 19.42 -6.92 8.40
C ASP A 210 17.98 -6.51 8.02
N LYS A 211 17.36 -7.34 7.16
CA LYS A 211 15.95 -7.21 6.83
C LYS A 211 15.11 -7.63 8.03
N GLY A 212 14.79 -6.70 8.91
CA GLY A 212 13.95 -6.92 10.08
C GLY A 212 12.95 -5.79 10.28
N SER A 213 12.12 -5.85 11.31
CA SER A 213 11.31 -4.71 11.75
C SER A 213 12.24 -3.63 12.33
N MET A 214 11.87 -2.36 12.07
CA MET A 214 12.45 -1.24 12.80
C MET A 214 11.62 -0.98 14.06
#